data_0d2d8ebbd4bdf28c6dc1d14472c48a75
#
_entry.id   0d2d8ebbd4bdf28c6dc1d14472c48a75
#
_cell.length_a   1.000
_cell.length_b   1.000
_cell.length_c   1.000
_cell.angle_alpha   90.00
_cell.angle_beta   90.00
_cell.angle_gamma   90.00
#
_symmetry.space_group_name_H-M   'P 1'
#
loop_
_entity.id
_entity.type
_entity.pdbx_description
1 polymer ?
#
loop_
_entity_poly.entity_id
_entity_poly.type
_entity_poly.pdbx_seq_one_letter_code
_entity_poly.pdbx_strand_id
1 'polypeptide(L)' 'KETGLVQELERLEIDRITDALDANEGNRSRAARKLGIGRTLLIHKIKKYNL' A
#
# COMPACT_ATOMS: atom_id res chain seq x y z
N LYS A 1 -19.55 -2.28 -12.96
CA LYS A 1 -20.06 -1.80 -11.69
C LYS A 1 -19.28 -2.42 -10.54
N GLU A 2 -19.31 -3.75 -10.49
CA GLU A 2 -18.50 -4.43 -9.50
C GLU A 2 -17.03 -4.13 -9.75
N THR A 3 -16.65 -4.00 -11.02
CA THR A 3 -15.30 -3.66 -11.39
C THR A 3 -14.91 -2.29 -10.83
N GLY A 4 -15.82 -1.33 -10.91
CA GLY A 4 -15.57 -0.01 -10.38
C GLY A 4 -15.36 -0.02 -8.88
N LEU A 5 -16.15 -0.83 -8.16
CA LEU A 5 -16.01 -0.93 -6.71
C LEU A 5 -14.66 -1.52 -6.33
N VAL A 6 -14.23 -2.56 -7.05
CA VAL A 6 -12.93 -3.18 -6.79
C VAL A 6 -11.81 -2.17 -7.04
N GLN A 7 -11.93 -1.39 -8.12
CA GLN A 7 -10.93 -0.40 -8.44
C GLN A 7 -10.84 0.69 -7.37
N GLU A 8 -11.98 1.07 -6.80
CA GLU A 8 -12.00 2.06 -5.73
C GLU A 8 -11.29 1.54 -4.49
N LEU A 9 -11.52 0.28 -4.14
CA LEU A 9 -10.87 -0.32 -2.98
C LEU A 9 -9.36 -0.41 -3.19
N GLU A 10 -8.95 -0.77 -4.40
CA GLU A 10 -7.53 -0.85 -4.71
C GLU A 10 -6.90 0.54 -4.66
N ARG A 11 -7.60 1.55 -5.14
CA ARG A 11 -7.08 2.91 -5.09
C ARG A 11 -6.88 3.38 -3.65
N LEU A 12 -7.83 3.07 -2.77
CA LEU A 12 -7.69 3.41 -1.36
C LEU A 12 -6.47 2.73 -0.77
N GLU A 13 -6.26 1.47 -1.13
CA GLU A 13 -5.10 0.74 -0.63
C GLU A 13 -3.81 1.35 -1.15
N ILE A 14 -3.76 1.69 -2.42
CA ILE A 14 -2.60 2.34 -3.02
C ILE A 14 -2.30 3.65 -2.32
N ASP A 15 -3.34 4.45 -2.08
CA ASP A 15 -3.17 5.74 -1.41
C ASP A 15 -2.60 5.57 -0.01
N ARG A 16 -3.10 4.59 0.73
CA ARG A 16 -2.61 4.33 2.09
C ARG A 16 -1.15 3.92 2.07
N ILE A 17 -0.79 3.05 1.14
CA ILE A 17 0.58 2.58 1.04
C ILE A 17 1.49 3.74 0.64
N THR A 18 1.08 4.51 -0.34
CA THR A 18 1.87 5.64 -0.80
C THR A 18 2.06 6.66 0.31
N ASP A 19 1.01 6.97 1.04
CA ASP A 19 1.09 7.91 2.15
C ASP A 19 2.04 7.40 3.23
N ALA A 20 1.95 6.11 3.55
CA ALA A 20 2.82 5.53 4.56
C ALA A 20 4.28 5.55 4.13
N LEU A 21 4.54 5.27 2.86
CA LEU A 21 5.90 5.32 2.33
C LEU A 21 6.44 6.75 2.35
N ASP A 22 5.62 7.71 1.93
CA ASP A 22 6.03 9.11 1.93
C ASP A 22 6.32 9.60 3.34
N ALA A 23 5.48 9.22 4.30
CA ALA A 23 5.64 9.65 5.68
C ALA A 23 6.88 9.03 6.32
N ASN A 24 7.40 7.95 5.75
CA ASN A 24 8.56 7.24 6.29
C ASN A 24 9.75 7.27 5.33
N GLU A 25 9.75 8.22 4.41
CA GLU A 25 10.87 8.46 3.50
C GLU A 25 11.20 7.21 2.68
N GLY A 26 10.19 6.49 2.27
CA GLY A 26 10.37 5.29 1.47
C GLY A 26 10.80 4.06 2.24
N ASN A 27 10.87 4.15 3.56
CA ASN A 27 11.28 3.02 4.39
C ASN A 27 10.14 2.02 4.49
N ARG A 28 10.28 0.88 3.81
CA ARG A 28 9.22 -0.12 3.73
C ARG A 28 8.93 -0.76 5.08
N SER A 29 9.96 -1.00 5.88
CA SER A 29 9.76 -1.60 7.20
C SER A 29 8.92 -0.70 8.09
N ARG A 30 9.24 0.59 8.11
CA ARG A 30 8.47 1.53 8.91
C ARG A 30 7.06 1.72 8.37
N ALA A 31 6.93 1.80 7.04
CA ALA A 31 5.62 1.94 6.43
C ALA A 31 4.74 0.75 6.76
N ALA A 32 5.29 -0.47 6.69
CA ALA A 32 4.52 -1.67 7.03
C ALA A 32 4.06 -1.63 8.47
N ARG A 33 4.95 -1.21 9.38
CA ARG A 33 4.59 -1.10 10.79
C ARG A 33 3.47 -0.08 10.99
N LYS A 34 3.56 1.05 10.29
CA LYS A 34 2.53 2.07 10.36
C LYS A 34 1.19 1.55 9.89
N LEU A 35 1.21 0.75 8.83
CA LEU A 35 -0.01 0.16 8.27
C LEU A 35 -0.52 -1.04 9.05
N GLY A 36 0.30 -1.56 9.97
CA GLY A 36 -0.09 -2.74 10.75
C GLY A 36 -0.02 -4.03 9.97
N ILE A 37 0.85 -4.10 8.97
CA ILE A 37 1.01 -5.31 8.16
C ILE A 37 2.48 -5.73 8.16
N GLY A 38 2.73 -6.96 7.70
CA GLY A 38 4.10 -7.45 7.61
C GLY A 38 4.85 -6.80 6.47
N ARG A 39 6.17 -6.70 6.62
CA ARG A 39 7.01 -6.12 5.58
C ARG A 39 6.90 -6.90 4.28
N THR A 40 6.86 -8.22 4.36
CA THR A 40 6.76 -9.06 3.18
C THR A 40 5.48 -8.77 2.41
N LEU A 41 4.37 -8.64 3.15
CA LEU A 41 3.09 -8.34 2.52
C LEU A 41 3.14 -6.97 1.85
N LEU A 42 3.75 -5.99 2.51
CA LEU A 42 3.86 -4.66 1.95
C LEU A 42 4.66 -4.68 0.64
N ILE A 43 5.79 -5.38 0.63
CA ILE A 43 6.62 -5.48 -0.57
C ILE A 43 5.84 -6.15 -1.69
N HIS A 44 5.07 -7.18 -1.35
CA HIS A 44 4.23 -7.85 -2.34
C HIS A 44 3.24 -6.89 -2.97
N LYS A 45 2.61 -6.06 -2.15
CA LYS A 45 1.63 -5.09 -2.65
C LYS A 45 2.31 -3.99 -3.47
N ILE A 46 3.49 -3.57 -3.08
CA ILE A 46 4.24 -2.57 -3.83
C ILE A 46 4.50 -3.10 -5.24
N LYS A 47 4.89 -4.35 -5.37
CA LYS A 47 5.12 -4.95 -6.67
C LYS A 47 3.81 -5.10 -7.44
N LYS A 48 2.76 -5.52 -6.76
CA LYS A 48 1.46 -5.72 -7.39
C LYS A 48 0.94 -4.43 -8.00
N TYR A 49 1.09 -3.33 -7.31
CA TYR A 49 0.59 -2.04 -7.76
C TYR A 49 1.63 -1.21 -8.50
N ASN A 50 2.82 -1.75 -8.63
CA ASN A 50 3.89 -1.07 -9.36
C ASN A 50 4.23 0.29 -8.74
N LEU A 51 4.36 0.29 -7.45
CA LEU A 51 4.67 1.52 -6.70
C LEU A 51 6.16 1.74 -6.50
#